data_35d310fb6ac889b821d87fff9de1f5e9
#
_entry.id   35d310fb6ac889b821d87fff9de1f5e9
#
_cell.length_a   1.000
_cell.length_b   1.000
_cell.length_c   1.000
_cell.angle_alpha   90.00
_cell.angle_beta   90.00
_cell.angle_gamma   90.00
#
_symmetry.space_group_name_H-M   'P 1'
#
loop_
_entity.id
_entity.type
_entity.pdbx_description
1 polymer ?
#
loop_
_entity_poly.entity_id
_entity_poly.type
_entity_poly.pdbx_seq_one_letter_code
_entity_poly.pdbx_strand_id
1 'polypeptide(L)'
;MAEYVYGCKAIKFGEPADTGVMPTVLTKLFDTYRDSVSFVEDDPDTTDEYSDQADDPFISLSTKGAKTLKFSTFDWTPSVLQELKGGTVVDGMWVEPAVAPLITKAIDLETDSGTHFQCSKYQITAKLNAEIKKKNVALLEVTAKPLLPVKIGKPV
;
A
#
# COMPACT_ATOMS: atom_id res chain seq x y z
N MET A 1 22.22 16.56 -7.80
CA MET A 1 21.17 16.72 -8.82
C MET A 1 19.85 16.20 -8.24
N ALA A 2 18.77 16.92 -8.49
CA ALA A 2 17.46 16.51 -7.98
C ALA A 2 16.95 15.27 -8.74
N GLU A 3 16.27 14.39 -8.00
CA GLU A 3 15.60 13.24 -8.56
C GLU A 3 14.09 13.44 -8.49
N TYR A 4 13.41 13.23 -9.58
CA TYR A 4 11.97 13.43 -9.68
C TYR A 4 11.26 12.09 -9.72
N VAL A 5 10.12 12.00 -9.04
CA VAL A 5 9.30 10.79 -9.00
C VAL A 5 8.00 11.05 -9.76
N TYR A 6 7.74 10.25 -10.77
CA TYR A 6 6.53 10.37 -11.58
C TYR A 6 6.13 9.03 -12.18
N GLY A 7 4.84 8.87 -12.39
CA GLY A 7 4.27 7.71 -13.06
C GLY A 7 4.35 6.42 -12.25
N CYS A 8 3.42 5.54 -12.48
CA CYS A 8 3.45 4.19 -11.90
C CYS A 8 3.72 3.20 -13.02
N LYS A 9 4.89 2.55 -12.97
CA LYS A 9 5.24 1.53 -13.94
C LYS A 9 4.60 0.20 -13.59
N ALA A 10 4.75 -0.23 -12.33
CA ALA A 10 4.19 -1.49 -11.87
C ALA A 10 4.17 -1.55 -10.34
N ILE A 11 3.23 -2.32 -9.81
CA ILE A 11 3.22 -2.70 -8.40
C ILE A 11 3.39 -4.21 -8.36
N LYS A 12 4.48 -4.67 -7.74
CA LYS A 12 4.84 -6.07 -7.65
C LYS A 12 4.67 -6.58 -6.22
N PHE A 13 4.21 -7.80 -6.09
CA PHE A 13 3.94 -8.44 -4.80
C PHE A 13 4.83 -9.66 -4.61
N GLY A 14 5.18 -9.93 -3.36
CA GLY A 14 5.96 -11.10 -2.98
C GLY A 14 5.60 -11.57 -1.58
N GLU A 15 6.29 -12.63 -1.13
CA GLU A 15 6.08 -13.15 0.21
C GLU A 15 6.57 -12.15 1.26
N PRO A 16 5.80 -11.93 2.34
CA PRO A 16 6.22 -11.00 3.38
C PRO A 16 7.41 -11.53 4.18
N ALA A 17 8.26 -10.63 4.64
CA ALA A 17 9.42 -10.97 5.46
C ALA A 17 9.54 -10.00 6.63
N ASP A 18 9.75 -10.54 7.83
CA ASP A 18 9.89 -9.73 9.04
C ASP A 18 11.28 -9.10 9.17
N THR A 19 12.22 -9.53 8.35
CA THR A 19 13.62 -9.10 8.41
C THR A 19 13.89 -7.75 7.75
N GLY A 20 12.92 -7.20 7.01
CA GLY A 20 13.10 -5.97 6.26
C GLY A 20 13.79 -6.16 4.91
N VAL A 21 14.14 -7.39 4.56
CA VAL A 21 14.76 -7.73 3.27
C VAL A 21 13.68 -8.11 2.27
N MET A 22 13.71 -7.48 1.10
CA MET A 22 12.73 -7.78 0.05
C MET A 22 12.93 -9.19 -0.50
N PRO A 23 11.85 -9.91 -0.83
CA PRO A 23 11.96 -11.22 -1.46
C PRO A 23 12.58 -11.11 -2.86
N THR A 24 13.23 -12.17 -3.29
CA THR A 24 13.83 -12.22 -4.62
C THR A 24 12.80 -12.42 -5.73
N VAL A 25 11.66 -13.02 -5.39
CA VAL A 25 10.58 -13.27 -6.36
C VAL A 25 9.47 -12.25 -6.13
N LEU A 26 9.28 -11.37 -7.10
CA LEU A 26 8.22 -10.37 -7.10
C LEU A 26 7.42 -10.51 -8.38
N THR A 27 6.10 -10.50 -8.25
CA THR A 27 5.20 -10.72 -9.38
C THR A 27 4.17 -9.60 -9.45
N LYS A 28 3.94 -9.10 -10.66
CA LYS A 28 2.85 -8.17 -10.91
C LYS A 28 1.56 -8.99 -11.03
N LEU A 29 0.60 -8.75 -10.13
CA LEU A 29 -0.67 -9.48 -10.11
C LEU A 29 -1.70 -8.88 -11.07
N PHE A 30 -1.64 -7.56 -11.29
CA PHE A 30 -2.63 -6.83 -12.09
C PHE A 30 -2.05 -5.50 -12.52
N ASP A 31 -2.73 -4.84 -13.47
CA ASP A 31 -2.43 -3.47 -13.84
C ASP A 31 -3.23 -2.50 -12.98
N THR A 32 -2.63 -1.39 -12.60
CA THR A 32 -3.29 -0.36 -11.81
C THR A 32 -4.04 0.62 -12.70
N TYR A 33 -5.13 1.17 -12.16
CA TYR A 33 -5.89 2.20 -12.86
C TYR A 33 -5.07 3.51 -12.89
N ARG A 34 -5.13 4.23 -14.02
CA ARG A 34 -4.35 5.46 -14.21
C ARG A 34 -4.67 6.49 -13.11
N ASP A 35 -3.64 7.13 -12.58
CA ASP A 35 -3.72 8.20 -11.59
C ASP A 35 -4.36 7.80 -10.25
N SER A 36 -4.43 6.47 -9.96
CA SER A 36 -5.01 5.98 -8.72
C SER A 36 -3.97 5.71 -7.63
N VAL A 37 -2.69 5.65 -7.98
CA VAL A 37 -1.63 5.27 -7.04
C VAL A 37 -1.18 6.47 -6.23
N SER A 38 -1.20 6.35 -4.91
CA SER A 38 -0.70 7.38 -4.00
C SER A 38 -0.02 6.76 -2.80
N PHE A 39 1.06 7.39 -2.36
CA PHE A 39 1.77 7.02 -1.14
C PHE A 39 1.79 8.26 -0.26
N VAL A 40 1.08 8.21 0.87
CA VAL A 40 0.85 9.37 1.72
C VAL A 40 1.27 9.08 3.14
N GLU A 41 1.93 10.05 3.77
CA GLU A 41 2.25 10.01 5.19
C GLU A 41 1.37 11.05 5.90
N ASP A 42 0.69 10.63 6.96
CA ASP A 42 -0.12 11.51 7.78
C ASP A 42 0.79 12.45 8.58
N ASP A 43 0.24 13.59 8.99
CA ASP A 43 0.96 14.53 9.83
C ASP A 43 1.33 13.88 11.16
N PRO A 44 2.55 14.16 11.70
CA PRO A 44 2.91 13.63 13.00
C PRO A 44 2.09 14.26 14.11
N ASP A 45 1.75 13.47 15.13
CA ASP A 45 1.13 13.99 16.33
C ASP A 45 2.19 14.62 17.21
N THR A 46 1.93 15.85 17.64
CA THR A 46 2.84 16.62 18.50
C THR A 46 2.15 16.98 19.80
N THR A 47 2.83 16.74 20.91
CA THR A 47 2.36 17.13 22.24
C THR A 47 3.40 18.02 22.88
N ASP A 48 2.99 19.21 23.32
CA ASP A 48 3.85 20.16 24.01
C ASP A 48 3.60 20.12 25.50
N GLU A 49 4.67 20.12 26.28
CA GLU A 49 4.59 20.15 27.73
C GLU A 49 5.10 21.50 28.25
N TYR A 50 4.38 22.06 29.21
CA TYR A 50 4.64 23.40 29.74
C TYR A 50 4.90 23.37 31.24
N SER A 51 5.70 24.34 31.72
CA SER A 51 5.78 24.62 33.16
C SER A 51 4.83 25.77 33.52
N ASP A 52 4.45 25.87 34.79
CA ASP A 52 3.58 26.96 35.25
C ASP A 52 4.24 28.33 35.16
N GLN A 53 5.57 28.38 35.11
CA GLN A 53 6.35 29.61 35.15
C GLN A 53 6.77 30.15 33.80
N ALA A 54 6.44 29.42 32.70
CA ALA A 54 6.86 29.86 31.36
C ALA A 54 5.72 29.70 30.34
N ASP A 55 5.68 30.61 29.38
CA ASP A 55 4.69 30.60 28.30
C ASP A 55 5.10 29.63 27.16
N ASP A 56 6.40 29.37 27.03
CA ASP A 56 6.91 28.47 26.00
C ASP A 56 7.01 27.02 26.52
N PRO A 57 6.79 26.02 25.66
CA PRO A 57 6.92 24.62 26.07
C PRO A 57 8.38 24.28 26.40
N PHE A 58 8.58 23.46 27.45
CA PHE A 58 9.93 22.98 27.75
C PHE A 58 10.32 21.75 26.93
N ILE A 59 9.35 21.04 26.38
CA ILE A 59 9.58 19.90 25.50
C ILE A 59 8.40 19.73 24.54
N SER A 60 8.70 19.34 23.32
CA SER A 60 7.70 18.98 22.32
C SER A 60 7.94 17.53 21.90
N LEU A 61 6.96 16.68 22.15
CA LEU A 61 7.02 15.26 21.82
C LEU A 61 6.27 15.01 20.52
N SER A 62 6.90 14.30 19.59
CA SER A 62 6.34 14.06 18.27
C SER A 62 6.34 12.56 17.96
N THR A 63 5.23 12.07 17.42
CA THR A 63 5.07 10.70 16.96
C THR A 63 4.96 10.69 15.44
N LYS A 64 5.62 9.72 14.78
CA LYS A 64 5.52 9.57 13.33
C LYS A 64 4.08 9.42 12.88
N GLY A 65 3.71 10.07 11.78
CA GLY A 65 2.45 9.84 11.11
C GLY A 65 2.42 8.46 10.43
N ALA A 66 1.21 7.93 10.26
CA ALA A 66 1.01 6.67 9.55
C ALA A 66 1.24 6.85 8.05
N LYS A 67 1.87 5.88 7.42
CA LYS A 67 2.05 5.84 5.96
C LYS A 67 1.00 4.93 5.35
N THR A 68 0.52 5.28 4.17
CA THR A 68 -0.49 4.49 3.46
C THR A 68 -0.20 4.53 1.97
N LEU A 69 -0.17 3.34 1.36
CA LEU A 69 -0.13 3.18 -0.09
C LEU A 69 -1.53 2.84 -0.55
N LYS A 70 -2.09 3.64 -1.44
CA LYS A 70 -3.41 3.42 -2.01
C LYS A 70 -3.33 3.31 -3.51
N PHE A 71 -4.07 2.38 -4.07
CA PHE A 71 -4.19 2.22 -5.52
C PHE A 71 -5.49 1.50 -5.85
N SER A 72 -5.89 1.59 -7.11
CA SER A 72 -7.07 0.91 -7.60
C SER A 72 -6.72 0.06 -8.80
N THR A 73 -7.40 -1.06 -8.96
CA THR A 73 -7.27 -1.91 -10.14
C THR A 73 -8.62 -2.17 -10.76
N PHE A 74 -8.64 -2.36 -12.05
CA PHE A 74 -9.82 -2.76 -12.81
C PHE A 74 -9.87 -4.27 -13.06
N ASP A 75 -8.90 -5.01 -12.52
CA ASP A 75 -8.81 -6.46 -12.70
C ASP A 75 -9.58 -7.19 -11.61
N TRP A 76 -10.69 -7.82 -12.00
CA TRP A 76 -11.58 -8.55 -11.10
C TRP A 76 -11.42 -10.06 -11.25
N THR A 77 -10.30 -10.54 -11.77
CA THR A 77 -10.04 -11.96 -11.88
C THR A 77 -10.14 -12.63 -10.51
N PRO A 78 -10.82 -13.77 -10.38
CA PRO A 78 -10.98 -14.43 -9.08
C PRO A 78 -9.69 -14.71 -8.33
N SER A 79 -8.60 -15.03 -9.05
CA SER A 79 -7.30 -15.24 -8.42
C SER A 79 -6.74 -13.95 -7.80
N VAL A 80 -6.97 -12.80 -8.43
CA VAL A 80 -6.56 -11.50 -7.89
C VAL A 80 -7.35 -11.19 -6.61
N LEU A 81 -8.64 -11.43 -6.62
CA LEU A 81 -9.49 -11.25 -5.43
C LEU A 81 -9.03 -12.14 -4.28
N GLN A 82 -8.65 -13.38 -4.58
CA GLN A 82 -8.13 -14.31 -3.59
C GLN A 82 -6.83 -13.80 -2.96
N GLU A 83 -5.93 -13.25 -3.77
CA GLU A 83 -4.66 -12.70 -3.28
C GLU A 83 -4.85 -11.43 -2.43
N LEU A 84 -5.83 -10.61 -2.77
CA LEU A 84 -6.05 -9.32 -2.09
C LEU A 84 -7.02 -9.40 -0.92
N LYS A 85 -8.00 -10.28 -0.95
CA LYS A 85 -9.05 -10.37 0.06
C LYS A 85 -9.13 -11.72 0.75
N GLY A 86 -8.35 -12.69 0.31
CA GLY A 86 -8.48 -14.05 0.81
C GLY A 86 -9.70 -14.75 0.21
N GLY A 87 -10.15 -15.82 0.86
CA GLY A 87 -11.25 -16.60 0.36
C GLY A 87 -10.80 -17.73 -0.55
N THR A 88 -11.73 -18.27 -1.32
CA THR A 88 -11.48 -19.43 -2.21
C THR A 88 -12.07 -19.18 -3.59
N VAL A 89 -11.56 -19.90 -4.57
CA VAL A 89 -12.11 -19.91 -5.93
C VAL A 89 -12.72 -21.26 -6.18
N VAL A 90 -14.03 -21.30 -6.43
CA VAL A 90 -14.79 -22.55 -6.68
C VAL A 90 -15.56 -22.37 -7.99
N ASP A 91 -15.39 -23.32 -8.88
CA ASP A 91 -16.04 -23.33 -10.20
C ASP A 91 -15.87 -22.01 -10.98
N GLY A 92 -14.66 -21.43 -10.89
CA GLY A 92 -14.34 -20.18 -11.59
C GLY A 92 -14.88 -18.92 -10.91
N MET A 93 -15.47 -19.03 -9.72
CA MET A 93 -16.01 -17.89 -9.00
C MET A 93 -15.30 -17.70 -7.66
N TRP A 94 -15.03 -16.46 -7.33
CA TRP A 94 -14.45 -16.12 -6.03
C TRP A 94 -15.53 -16.15 -4.95
N VAL A 95 -15.24 -16.84 -3.84
CA VAL A 95 -16.13 -16.93 -2.68
C VAL A 95 -15.49 -16.17 -1.54
N GLU A 96 -16.24 -15.17 -1.04
CA GLU A 96 -15.78 -14.34 0.07
C GLU A 96 -15.61 -15.16 1.35
N PRO A 97 -14.53 -14.95 2.13
CA PRO A 97 -14.37 -15.64 3.40
C PRO A 97 -15.39 -15.13 4.42
N ALA A 98 -15.82 -16.01 5.33
CA ALA A 98 -16.78 -15.66 6.37
C ALA A 98 -16.22 -14.61 7.34
N VAL A 99 -14.91 -14.65 7.58
CA VAL A 99 -14.20 -13.68 8.42
C VAL A 99 -13.06 -13.11 7.58
N ALA A 100 -12.92 -11.78 7.58
CA ALA A 100 -11.87 -11.11 6.83
C ALA A 100 -10.49 -11.54 7.37
N PRO A 101 -9.65 -12.20 6.54
CA PRO A 101 -8.33 -12.63 7.00
C PRO A 101 -7.36 -11.45 7.04
N LEU A 102 -6.32 -11.59 7.85
CA LEU A 102 -5.19 -10.66 7.83
C LEU A 102 -4.28 -11.05 6.65
N ILE A 103 -4.13 -10.15 5.69
CA ILE A 103 -3.31 -10.40 4.52
C ILE A 103 -2.07 -9.50 4.58
N THR A 104 -0.90 -10.12 4.50
CA THR A 104 0.37 -9.40 4.46
C THR A 104 1.16 -9.83 3.23
N LYS A 105 1.79 -8.86 2.58
CA LYS A 105 2.64 -9.12 1.40
C LYS A 105 3.78 -8.10 1.35
N ALA A 106 4.88 -8.49 0.72
CA ALA A 106 5.92 -7.55 0.34
C ALA A 106 5.47 -6.83 -0.93
N ILE A 107 5.66 -5.53 -0.99
CA ILE A 107 5.27 -4.72 -2.15
C ILE A 107 6.44 -3.89 -2.63
N ASP A 108 6.64 -3.88 -3.94
CA ASP A 108 7.59 -3.04 -4.65
C ASP A 108 6.81 -2.16 -5.63
N LEU A 109 6.67 -0.88 -5.30
CA LEU A 109 6.08 0.10 -6.21
C LEU A 109 7.20 0.67 -7.07
N GLU A 110 7.17 0.33 -8.34
CA GLU A 110 8.14 0.81 -9.33
C GLU A 110 7.54 1.98 -10.10
N THR A 111 8.27 3.10 -10.16
CA THR A 111 7.83 4.29 -10.89
C THR A 111 8.50 4.39 -12.25
N ASP A 112 7.89 5.16 -13.15
CA ASP A 112 8.47 5.40 -14.48
C ASP A 112 9.82 6.11 -14.40
N SER A 113 10.05 6.89 -13.37
CA SER A 113 11.33 7.58 -13.15
C SER A 113 12.45 6.65 -12.66
N GLY A 114 12.13 5.40 -12.31
CA GLY A 114 13.10 4.43 -11.80
C GLY A 114 13.20 4.37 -10.28
N THR A 115 12.48 5.23 -9.57
CA THR A 115 12.44 5.19 -8.11
C THR A 115 11.51 4.09 -7.64
N HIS A 116 11.96 3.31 -6.65
CA HIS A 116 11.17 2.23 -6.07
C HIS A 116 10.77 2.58 -4.64
N PHE A 117 9.53 2.25 -4.27
CA PHE A 117 9.04 2.32 -2.90
C PHE A 117 8.85 0.89 -2.44
N GLN A 118 9.71 0.42 -1.55
CA GLN A 118 9.76 -0.98 -1.14
C GLN A 118 9.51 -1.14 0.34
N CYS A 119 8.72 -2.15 0.69
CA CYS A 119 8.60 -2.60 2.08
C CYS A 119 8.37 -4.10 2.07
N SER A 120 9.07 -4.82 2.93
CA SER A 120 9.00 -6.27 2.97
C SER A 120 7.71 -6.79 3.63
N LYS A 121 6.95 -5.94 4.27
CA LYS A 121 5.70 -6.37 4.92
C LYS A 121 4.68 -5.23 4.94
N TYR A 122 3.64 -5.37 4.14
CA TYR A 122 2.47 -4.50 4.13
C TYR A 122 1.26 -5.30 4.58
N GLN A 123 0.40 -4.67 5.38
CA GLN A 123 -0.92 -5.20 5.65
C GLN A 123 -1.87 -4.66 4.58
N ILE A 124 -2.50 -5.55 3.84
CA ILE A 124 -3.33 -5.19 2.69
C ILE A 124 -4.80 -5.29 3.04
N THR A 125 -5.56 -4.26 2.70
CA THR A 125 -7.01 -4.23 2.79
C THR A 125 -7.57 -3.82 1.44
N ALA A 126 -8.44 -4.65 0.87
CA ALA A 126 -9.09 -4.34 -0.40
C ALA A 126 -10.58 -4.11 -0.16
N LYS A 127 -11.12 -3.12 -0.83
CA LYS A 127 -12.53 -2.73 -0.72
C LYS A 127 -13.19 -2.86 -2.08
N LEU A 128 -14.34 -3.51 -2.09
CA LEU A 128 -15.14 -3.63 -3.31
C LEU A 128 -15.89 -2.31 -3.53
N ASN A 129 -15.55 -1.61 -4.59
CA ASN A 129 -16.23 -0.38 -4.97
C ASN A 129 -16.62 -0.48 -6.44
N ALA A 130 -17.59 -1.35 -6.68
CA ALA A 130 -18.02 -1.67 -8.04
C ALA A 130 -19.20 -0.80 -8.47
N GLU A 131 -18.90 0.25 -9.22
CA GLU A 131 -19.94 0.99 -9.94
C GLU A 131 -20.03 0.42 -11.34
N ILE A 132 -21.15 -0.24 -11.64
CA ILE A 132 -21.32 -0.94 -12.91
C ILE A 132 -22.00 -0.01 -13.89
N LYS A 133 -21.21 0.57 -14.77
CA LYS A 133 -21.66 1.54 -15.77
C LYS A 133 -21.17 1.14 -17.16
N LYS A 134 -21.89 1.56 -18.20
CA LYS A 134 -21.51 1.22 -19.58
C LYS A 134 -20.23 1.91 -20.03
N LYS A 135 -19.93 3.09 -19.51
CA LYS A 135 -18.80 3.92 -19.95
C LYS A 135 -17.57 3.85 -19.05
N ASN A 136 -17.70 3.30 -17.86
CA ASN A 136 -16.61 3.19 -16.90
C ASN A 136 -16.47 1.76 -16.42
N VAL A 137 -15.22 1.37 -16.13
CA VAL A 137 -14.94 0.06 -15.54
C VAL A 137 -15.10 0.14 -14.02
N ALA A 138 -15.53 -0.96 -13.41
CA ALA A 138 -15.58 -1.07 -11.96
C ALA A 138 -14.18 -1.17 -11.39
N LEU A 139 -13.95 -0.58 -10.23
CA LEU A 139 -12.64 -0.53 -9.59
C LEU A 139 -12.64 -1.29 -8.27
N LEU A 140 -11.53 -1.96 -8.01
CA LEU A 140 -11.21 -2.57 -6.73
C LEU A 140 -10.19 -1.67 -6.04
N GLU A 141 -10.56 -1.10 -4.90
CA GLU A 141 -9.69 -0.19 -4.14
C GLU A 141 -8.83 -0.98 -3.15
N VAL A 142 -7.52 -0.77 -3.21
CA VAL A 142 -6.57 -1.44 -2.34
C VAL A 142 -5.86 -0.41 -1.48
N THR A 143 -5.78 -0.70 -0.18
CA THR A 143 -5.05 0.11 0.79
C THR A 143 -4.02 -0.78 1.46
N ALA A 144 -2.77 -0.35 1.46
CA ALA A 144 -1.68 -1.09 2.07
C ALA A 144 -0.98 -0.20 3.10
N LYS A 145 -0.81 -0.74 4.32
CA LYS A 145 -0.10 -0.05 5.40
C LYS A 145 1.21 -0.78 5.67
N PRO A 146 2.36 -0.09 5.60
CA PRO A 146 3.62 -0.73 5.89
C PRO A 146 3.73 -1.05 7.38
N LEU A 147 4.15 -2.26 7.68
CA LEU A 147 4.40 -2.71 9.05
C LEU A 147 5.88 -2.66 9.42
N LEU A 148 6.74 -2.41 8.43
CA LEU A 148 8.18 -2.28 8.58
C LEU A 148 8.65 -1.00 7.87
N PRO A 149 9.88 -0.52 8.14
CA PRO A 149 10.39 0.68 7.48
C PRO A 149 10.35 0.57 5.96
N VAL A 150 9.94 1.65 5.31
CA VAL A 150 9.87 1.74 3.85
C VAL A 150 11.21 2.22 3.31
N LYS A 151 11.65 1.61 2.20
CA LYS A 151 12.86 1.99 1.49
C LYS A 151 12.47 2.70 0.21
N ILE A 152 13.05 3.86 -0.02
CA ILE A 152 12.76 4.67 -1.20
C ILE A 152 14.06 4.98 -1.91
N GLY A 153 14.13 4.71 -3.21
CA GLY A 153 15.31 4.99 -3.99
C GLY A 153 15.40 4.15 -5.25
N LYS A 154 16.56 4.18 -5.88
CA LYS A 154 16.83 3.37 -7.06
C LYS A 154 17.66 2.17 -6.65
N PRO A 155 17.13 0.95 -6.76
CA PRO A 155 17.91 -0.25 -6.43
C PRO A 155 19.11 -0.40 -7.33
N VAL A 156 20.17 -0.89 -6.76
CA VAL A 156 21.43 -1.13 -7.48
C VAL A 156 21.51 -2.59 -7.88
#